data_cb825bc53734e7b8c31988010505f68b
#
_entry.id   cb825bc53734e7b8c31988010505f68b
#
_cell.length_a   1.000
_cell.length_b   1.000
_cell.length_c   1.000
_cell.angle_alpha   90.00
_cell.angle_beta   90.00
_cell.angle_gamma   90.00
#
_symmetry.space_group_name_H-M   'P 1'
#
loop_
_entity.id
_entity.type
_entity.pdbx_description
1 polymer ?
#
loop_
_entity_poly.entity_id
_entity_poly.type
_entity_poly.pdbx_seq_one_letter_code
_entity_poly.pdbx_strand_id
1 'polypeptide(L)'
;MVERDAVTPFYLVGRPETFDPAMCDALKRAGCYRVYCSAESGAQHVLDAMHKDSKVSEILRAGRYLRAAGIELGVFVMIGYPGETYEDVNRTLDMLHTLDPEVTLLSVAHPMKGTKFYDDVADRIVRPPGWEEQNGGRLAFEMPYPREFYDKAQRMIWAETGLVKKLRKGEYDLELLKLAVKAPWYRLGAYRIARSASA
;
A
#
# COMPACT_ATOMS: atom_id res chain seq x y z
N MET A 1 15.39 -2.78 27.59
CA MET A 1 15.74 -4.02 26.85
C MET A 1 17.24 -4.04 26.58
N VAL A 2 17.80 -3.07 25.88
CA VAL A 2 19.25 -3.04 25.54
C VAL A 2 20.14 -3.06 26.78
N GLU A 3 19.85 -2.26 27.80
CA GLU A 3 20.61 -2.18 29.05
C GLU A 3 20.60 -3.47 29.89
N ARG A 4 19.65 -4.38 29.66
CA ARG A 4 19.50 -5.65 30.37
C ARG A 4 19.96 -6.85 29.55
N ASP A 5 20.58 -6.63 28.41
CA ASP A 5 20.96 -7.66 27.42
C ASP A 5 19.82 -8.64 27.04
N ALA A 6 18.58 -8.13 27.11
CA ALA A 6 17.36 -8.88 26.86
C ALA A 6 16.77 -8.45 25.51
N VAL A 7 17.49 -8.74 24.42
CA VAL A 7 17.06 -8.43 23.06
C VAL A 7 16.17 -9.55 22.53
N THR A 8 14.89 -9.25 22.27
CA THR A 8 13.95 -10.18 21.66
C THR A 8 13.56 -9.64 20.28
N PRO A 9 13.58 -10.46 19.23
CA PRO A 9 13.13 -10.01 17.89
C PRO A 9 11.66 -9.55 17.92
N PHE A 10 11.40 -8.36 17.37
CA PHE A 10 10.04 -7.84 17.25
C PHE A 10 9.87 -7.02 15.97
N TYR A 11 8.62 -6.83 15.58
CA TYR A 11 8.22 -5.86 14.57
C TYR A 11 7.29 -4.82 15.19
N LEU A 12 7.15 -3.69 14.51
CA LEU A 12 6.20 -2.65 14.91
C LEU A 12 5.49 -2.04 13.71
N VAL A 13 4.40 -1.35 13.99
CA VAL A 13 3.70 -0.48 13.04
C VAL A 13 3.96 0.96 13.44
N GLY A 14 4.30 1.81 12.47
CA GLY A 14 4.60 3.20 12.74
C GLY A 14 4.25 4.13 11.59
N ARG A 15 4.18 5.41 11.91
CA ARG A 15 3.95 6.48 10.94
C ARG A 15 5.28 6.91 10.32
N PRO A 16 5.34 7.19 8.99
CA PRO A 16 6.59 7.50 8.30
C PRO A 16 7.38 8.66 8.90
N GLU A 17 6.70 9.70 9.34
CA GLU A 17 7.32 10.92 9.89
C GLU A 17 8.05 10.70 11.23
N THR A 18 7.79 9.56 11.90
CA THR A 18 8.44 9.24 13.19
C THR A 18 9.83 8.64 13.03
N PHE A 19 10.20 8.20 11.84
CA PHE A 19 11.47 7.52 11.60
C PHE A 19 12.55 8.51 11.14
N ASP A 20 13.54 8.68 11.99
CA ASP A 20 14.82 9.32 11.69
C ASP A 20 15.98 8.33 11.89
N PRO A 21 17.21 8.66 11.51
CA PRO A 21 18.37 7.76 11.69
C PRO A 21 18.58 7.29 13.12
N ALA A 22 18.41 8.18 14.10
CA ALA A 22 18.64 7.86 15.51
C ALA A 22 17.59 6.87 16.04
N MET A 23 16.32 7.07 15.68
CA MET A 23 15.23 6.15 15.98
C MET A 23 15.47 4.78 15.34
N CYS A 24 15.84 4.73 14.07
CA CYS A 24 16.10 3.48 13.36
C CYS A 24 17.26 2.70 13.99
N ASP A 25 18.36 3.36 14.37
CA ASP A 25 19.47 2.75 15.06
C ASP A 25 19.07 2.19 16.45
N ALA A 26 18.26 2.96 17.19
CA ALA A 26 17.76 2.52 18.49
C ALA A 26 16.85 1.29 18.36
N LEU A 27 15.96 1.29 17.38
CA LEU A 27 15.07 0.16 17.08
C LEU A 27 15.87 -1.09 16.70
N LYS A 28 16.90 -0.93 15.85
CA LYS A 28 17.75 -2.05 15.46
C LYS A 28 18.47 -2.67 16.64
N ARG A 29 19.09 -1.84 17.51
CA ARG A 29 19.73 -2.31 18.74
C ARG A 29 18.77 -2.99 19.70
N ALA A 30 17.50 -2.55 19.73
CA ALA A 30 16.46 -3.16 20.57
C ALA A 30 15.96 -4.51 20.02
N GLY A 31 16.35 -4.92 18.79
CA GLY A 31 15.95 -6.18 18.18
C GLY A 31 14.81 -6.07 17.17
N CYS A 32 14.46 -4.83 16.74
CA CYS A 32 13.47 -4.64 15.68
C CYS A 32 14.00 -5.18 14.36
N TYR A 33 13.31 -6.17 13.78
CA TYR A 33 13.68 -6.73 12.49
C TYR A 33 12.83 -6.18 11.34
N ARG A 34 11.60 -5.69 11.61
CA ARG A 34 10.70 -5.14 10.58
C ARG A 34 9.87 -3.99 11.12
N VAL A 35 9.65 -3.00 10.28
CA VAL A 35 8.69 -1.92 10.52
C VAL A 35 7.64 -1.92 9.41
N TYR A 36 6.38 -1.90 9.78
CA TYR A 36 5.26 -1.66 8.87
C TYR A 36 4.91 -0.18 8.88
N CYS A 37 5.09 0.49 7.74
CA CYS A 37 4.75 1.90 7.55
C CYS A 37 3.38 2.07 6.90
N SER A 38 2.57 3.00 7.41
CA SER A 38 1.33 3.46 6.79
C SER A 38 1.65 4.37 5.60
N ALA A 39 1.98 3.79 4.46
CA ALA A 39 2.29 4.53 3.24
C ALA A 39 1.02 5.00 2.49
N GLU A 40 0.00 4.19 2.51
CA GLU A 40 -1.35 4.35 1.95
C GLU A 40 -1.37 4.65 0.45
N SER A 41 -0.81 5.77 -0.02
CA SER A 41 -0.80 6.19 -1.43
C SER A 41 0.50 6.89 -1.82
N GLY A 42 0.89 6.78 -3.09
CA GLY A 42 1.97 7.55 -3.70
C GLY A 42 1.54 8.92 -4.25
N ALA A 43 0.26 9.25 -4.14
CA ALA A 43 -0.30 10.52 -4.57
C ALA A 43 -0.60 11.43 -3.37
N GLN A 44 0.06 12.60 -3.29
CA GLN A 44 -0.06 13.49 -2.14
C GLN A 44 -1.49 13.92 -1.88
N HIS A 45 -2.24 14.34 -2.92
CA HIS A 45 -3.63 14.78 -2.73
C HIS A 45 -4.56 13.66 -2.21
N VAL A 46 -4.24 12.38 -2.47
CA VAL A 46 -4.97 11.25 -1.91
C VAL A 46 -4.66 11.11 -0.42
N LEU A 47 -3.39 11.27 -0.01
CA LEU A 47 -3.01 11.30 1.41
C LEU A 47 -3.68 12.46 2.15
N ASP A 48 -3.74 13.64 1.52
CA ASP A 48 -4.39 14.83 2.07
C ASP A 48 -5.90 14.58 2.25
N ALA A 49 -6.55 13.96 1.26
CA ALA A 49 -7.97 13.58 1.34
C ALA A 49 -8.24 12.53 2.42
N MET A 50 -7.30 11.63 2.68
CA MET A 50 -7.35 10.66 3.80
C MET A 50 -7.10 11.32 5.17
N HIS A 51 -6.83 12.63 5.23
CA HIS A 51 -6.38 13.34 6.43
C HIS A 51 -5.14 12.70 7.08
N LYS A 52 -4.23 12.18 6.22
CA LYS A 52 -2.91 11.74 6.64
C LYS A 52 -1.97 12.93 6.62
N ASP A 53 -1.44 13.30 7.77
CA ASP A 53 -0.46 14.39 7.86
C ASP A 53 0.89 14.02 7.23
N SER A 54 1.04 12.79 6.76
CA SER A 54 2.27 12.27 6.15
C SER A 54 2.42 12.74 4.70
N LYS A 55 3.65 13.03 4.31
CA LYS A 55 4.01 13.36 2.93
C LYS A 55 4.65 12.16 2.22
N VAL A 56 4.41 12.05 0.92
CA VAL A 56 5.09 11.01 0.08
C VAL A 56 6.61 11.06 0.26
N SER A 57 7.19 12.27 0.35
CA SER A 57 8.62 12.45 0.59
C SER A 57 9.10 11.88 1.94
N GLU A 58 8.26 11.92 2.96
CA GLU A 58 8.55 11.36 4.30
C GLU A 58 8.48 9.84 4.27
N ILE A 59 7.52 9.26 3.55
CA ILE A 59 7.41 7.82 3.33
C ILE A 59 8.70 7.29 2.67
N LEU A 60 9.13 7.94 1.59
CA LEU A 60 10.37 7.58 0.88
C LEU A 60 11.61 7.75 1.75
N ARG A 61 11.64 8.79 2.58
CA ARG A 61 12.73 9.06 3.53
C ARG A 61 12.80 7.99 4.61
N ALA A 62 11.68 7.66 5.23
CA ALA A 62 11.58 6.60 6.24
C ALA A 62 12.08 5.25 5.69
N GLY A 63 11.67 4.88 4.47
CA GLY A 63 12.17 3.67 3.81
C GLY A 63 13.69 3.64 3.65
N ARG A 64 14.31 4.78 3.30
CA ARG A 64 15.78 4.87 3.23
C ARG A 64 16.45 4.69 4.60
N TYR A 65 15.92 5.31 5.64
CA TYR A 65 16.49 5.21 6.99
C TYR A 65 16.38 3.79 7.56
N LEU A 66 15.21 3.15 7.41
CA LEU A 66 15.00 1.77 7.85
C LEU A 66 15.95 0.81 7.12
N ARG A 67 16.09 0.95 5.80
CA ARG A 67 17.02 0.13 5.01
C ARG A 67 18.47 0.36 5.44
N ALA A 68 18.88 1.60 5.67
CA ALA A 68 20.24 1.92 6.13
C ALA A 68 20.55 1.28 7.50
N ALA A 69 19.56 1.17 8.39
CA ALA A 69 19.67 0.49 9.68
C ALA A 69 19.56 -1.04 9.58
N GLY A 70 19.33 -1.61 8.39
CA GLY A 70 19.13 -3.06 8.20
C GLY A 70 17.83 -3.56 8.83
N ILE A 71 16.78 -2.73 8.83
CA ILE A 71 15.43 -3.07 9.25
C ILE A 71 14.57 -3.28 8.01
N GLU A 72 13.87 -4.41 7.95
CA GLU A 72 12.94 -4.71 6.85
C GLU A 72 11.77 -3.75 6.82
N LEU A 73 11.36 -3.33 5.62
CA LEU A 73 10.21 -2.45 5.41
C LEU A 73 8.99 -3.24 4.97
N GLY A 74 7.91 -3.20 5.74
CA GLY A 74 6.56 -3.50 5.29
C GLY A 74 5.80 -2.21 5.02
N VAL A 75 4.86 -2.21 4.08
CA VAL A 75 4.00 -1.05 3.82
C VAL A 75 2.53 -1.44 3.74
N PHE A 76 1.68 -0.61 4.32
CA PHE A 76 0.25 -0.62 4.07
C PHE A 76 -0.05 0.32 2.91
N VAL A 77 -0.83 -0.15 1.94
CA VAL A 77 -1.27 0.60 0.77
C VAL A 77 -2.77 0.40 0.61
N MET A 78 -3.46 1.48 0.30
CA MET A 78 -4.89 1.48 0.04
C MET A 78 -5.16 2.13 -1.31
N ILE A 79 -5.93 1.45 -2.18
CA ILE A 79 -6.41 2.01 -3.44
C ILE A 79 -7.93 2.15 -3.43
N GLY A 80 -8.47 3.05 -4.23
CA GLY A 80 -9.90 3.27 -4.35
C GLY A 80 -10.45 4.26 -3.32
N TYR A 81 -9.63 5.10 -2.73
CA TYR A 81 -10.11 6.21 -1.93
C TYR A 81 -10.83 7.24 -2.81
N PRO A 82 -11.88 7.94 -2.32
CA PRO A 82 -12.58 8.97 -3.09
C PRO A 82 -11.64 9.99 -3.72
N GLY A 83 -11.79 10.23 -5.03
CA GLY A 83 -10.94 11.14 -5.79
C GLY A 83 -9.64 10.54 -6.33
N GLU A 84 -9.31 9.29 -5.99
CA GLU A 84 -8.15 8.60 -6.56
C GLU A 84 -8.39 8.25 -8.03
N THR A 85 -7.41 8.53 -8.87
CA THR A 85 -7.43 8.25 -10.31
C THR A 85 -6.50 7.07 -10.66
N TYR A 86 -6.60 6.55 -11.89
CA TYR A 86 -5.66 5.56 -12.41
C TYR A 86 -4.20 6.06 -12.36
N GLU A 87 -3.99 7.35 -12.62
CA GLU A 87 -2.65 7.95 -12.54
C GLU A 87 -2.10 7.94 -11.11
N ASP A 88 -2.95 8.11 -10.11
CA ASP A 88 -2.56 8.05 -8.70
C ASP A 88 -2.20 6.62 -8.27
N VAL A 89 -2.89 5.62 -8.82
CA VAL A 89 -2.49 4.21 -8.65
C VAL A 89 -1.11 3.96 -9.26
N ASN A 90 -0.79 4.55 -10.41
CA ASN A 90 0.56 4.46 -10.99
C ASN A 90 1.61 5.16 -10.10
N ARG A 91 1.32 6.35 -9.55
CA ARG A 91 2.21 7.02 -8.58
C ARG A 91 2.47 6.16 -7.34
N THR A 92 1.45 5.45 -6.88
CA THR A 92 1.57 4.50 -5.78
C THR A 92 2.49 3.33 -6.14
N LEU A 93 2.38 2.82 -7.36
CA LEU A 93 3.28 1.79 -7.87
C LEU A 93 4.73 2.28 -7.99
N ASP A 94 4.96 3.51 -8.48
CA ASP A 94 6.28 4.13 -8.57
C ASP A 94 6.91 4.32 -7.17
N MET A 95 6.10 4.72 -6.18
CA MET A 95 6.52 4.77 -4.79
C MET A 95 6.95 3.38 -4.28
N LEU A 96 6.19 2.33 -4.57
CA LEU A 96 6.52 0.95 -4.19
C LEU A 96 7.81 0.48 -4.88
N HIS A 97 8.02 0.80 -6.14
CA HIS A 97 9.28 0.50 -6.85
C HIS A 97 10.47 1.19 -6.21
N THR A 98 10.31 2.42 -5.72
CA THR A 98 11.36 3.16 -5.03
C THR A 98 11.64 2.63 -3.63
N LEU A 99 10.59 2.31 -2.89
CA LEU A 99 10.65 1.76 -1.53
C LEU A 99 11.19 0.33 -1.52
N ASP A 100 10.89 -0.48 -2.52
CA ASP A 100 11.23 -1.91 -2.59
C ASP A 100 10.97 -2.65 -1.27
N PRO A 101 9.74 -2.63 -0.75
CA PRO A 101 9.44 -3.19 0.56
C PRO A 101 9.52 -4.72 0.55
N GLU A 102 9.89 -5.33 1.67
CA GLU A 102 9.85 -6.78 1.85
C GLU A 102 8.42 -7.31 1.81
N VAL A 103 7.47 -6.53 2.35
CA VAL A 103 6.05 -6.89 2.40
C VAL A 103 5.19 -5.69 1.99
N THR A 104 4.26 -5.92 1.07
CA THR A 104 3.21 -4.96 0.71
C THR A 104 1.85 -5.52 1.13
N LEU A 105 1.15 -4.82 2.00
CA LEU A 105 -0.22 -5.11 2.41
C LEU A 105 -1.15 -4.16 1.67
N LEU A 106 -1.73 -4.65 0.57
CA LEU A 106 -2.57 -3.86 -0.34
C LEU A 106 -4.04 -4.15 -0.08
N SER A 107 -4.82 -3.11 0.14
CA SER A 107 -6.28 -3.16 0.32
C SER A 107 -7.00 -2.23 -0.63
N VAL A 108 -8.28 -2.53 -0.88
CA VAL A 108 -9.23 -1.59 -1.50
C VAL A 108 -9.95 -0.85 -0.38
N ALA A 109 -10.18 0.44 -0.57
CA ALA A 109 -10.85 1.29 0.42
C ALA A 109 -12.24 0.74 0.77
N HIS A 110 -12.52 0.69 2.06
CA HIS A 110 -13.84 0.33 2.58
C HIS A 110 -14.13 1.17 3.83
N PRO A 111 -15.28 1.84 3.89
CA PRO A 111 -15.62 2.68 5.02
C PRO A 111 -15.98 1.83 6.25
N MET A 112 -15.45 2.19 7.40
CA MET A 112 -15.76 1.57 8.68
C MET A 112 -16.62 2.50 9.52
N LYS A 113 -17.72 2.02 10.09
CA LYS A 113 -18.60 2.80 10.98
C LYS A 113 -17.78 3.48 12.09
N GLY A 114 -18.08 4.75 12.34
CA GLY A 114 -17.39 5.55 13.36
C GLY A 114 -16.07 6.18 12.89
N THR A 115 -15.75 6.09 11.60
CA THR A 115 -14.62 6.81 11.01
C THR A 115 -15.10 7.98 10.16
N LYS A 116 -14.26 9.03 10.05
CA LYS A 116 -14.54 10.17 9.17
C LYS A 116 -14.78 9.71 7.73
N PHE A 117 -14.01 8.74 7.24
CA PHE A 117 -14.21 8.18 5.91
C PHE A 117 -15.63 7.61 5.72
N TYR A 118 -16.18 6.93 6.74
CA TYR A 118 -17.56 6.45 6.69
C TYR A 118 -18.55 7.61 6.56
N ASP A 119 -18.36 8.68 7.33
CA ASP A 119 -19.24 9.86 7.31
C ASP A 119 -19.14 10.58 5.97
N ASP A 120 -17.94 10.70 5.39
CA ASP A 120 -17.67 11.35 4.10
C ASP A 120 -18.31 10.61 2.89
N VAL A 121 -18.60 9.32 3.02
CA VAL A 121 -19.20 8.50 1.95
C VAL A 121 -20.56 7.89 2.32
N ALA A 122 -21.17 8.35 3.41
CA ALA A 122 -22.37 7.76 3.98
C ALA A 122 -23.55 7.68 2.99
N ASP A 123 -23.70 8.68 2.14
CA ASP A 123 -24.72 8.78 1.08
C ASP A 123 -24.44 7.84 -0.11
N ARG A 124 -23.22 7.34 -0.24
CA ARG A 124 -22.75 6.44 -1.32
C ARG A 124 -22.56 5.00 -0.87
N ILE A 125 -22.90 4.67 0.38
CA ILE A 125 -22.75 3.31 0.90
C ILE A 125 -23.78 2.39 0.25
N VAL A 126 -23.27 1.33 -0.40
CA VAL A 126 -24.07 0.26 -0.99
C VAL A 126 -24.21 -0.89 0.01
N ARG A 127 -25.46 -1.23 0.34
CA ARG A 127 -25.78 -2.34 1.26
C ARG A 127 -26.61 -3.38 0.51
N PRO A 128 -25.99 -4.33 -0.21
CA PRO A 128 -26.76 -5.41 -0.81
C PRO A 128 -27.39 -6.29 0.30
N PRO A 129 -28.53 -6.94 0.03
CA PRO A 129 -29.18 -7.84 0.97
C PRO A 129 -28.20 -8.92 1.48
N GLY A 130 -28.16 -9.16 2.78
CA GLY A 130 -27.29 -10.17 3.40
C GLY A 130 -25.80 -9.83 3.43
N TRP A 131 -25.40 -8.61 3.12
CA TRP A 131 -23.99 -8.21 3.07
C TRP A 131 -23.26 -8.34 4.41
N GLU A 132 -23.95 -8.18 5.53
CA GLU A 132 -23.37 -8.28 6.89
C GLU A 132 -22.84 -9.68 7.18
N GLU A 133 -23.53 -10.69 6.67
CA GLU A 133 -23.15 -12.10 6.83
C GLU A 133 -22.00 -12.50 5.89
N GLN A 134 -21.95 -11.93 4.69
CA GLN A 134 -21.02 -12.34 3.64
C GLN A 134 -19.65 -11.64 3.67
N ASN A 135 -19.56 -10.41 4.18
CA ASN A 135 -18.37 -9.56 4.04
C ASN A 135 -17.66 -9.21 5.37
N GLY A 136 -18.00 -9.87 6.48
CA GLY A 136 -17.34 -9.61 7.76
C GLY A 136 -17.39 -8.13 8.19
N GLY A 137 -18.49 -7.43 7.87
CA GLY A 137 -18.69 -6.02 8.23
C GLY A 137 -18.03 -5.00 7.30
N ARG A 138 -17.42 -5.41 6.19
CA ARG A 138 -16.84 -4.48 5.21
C ARG A 138 -17.93 -3.89 4.33
N LEU A 139 -18.17 -2.59 4.48
CA LEU A 139 -19.11 -1.83 3.66
C LEU A 139 -18.52 -1.56 2.27
N ALA A 140 -19.35 -1.74 1.23
CA ALA A 140 -19.08 -1.24 -0.10
C ALA A 140 -19.67 0.18 -0.24
N PHE A 141 -19.07 1.00 -1.06
CA PHE A 141 -19.59 2.32 -1.45
C PHE A 141 -19.39 2.53 -2.95
N GLU A 142 -20.08 3.51 -3.51
CA GLU A 142 -19.91 3.86 -4.92
C GLU A 142 -18.52 4.47 -5.14
N MET A 143 -17.67 3.70 -5.80
CA MET A 143 -16.28 4.03 -6.07
C MET A 143 -16.12 4.74 -7.42
N PRO A 144 -15.02 5.50 -7.63
CA PRO A 144 -14.73 6.18 -8.90
C PRO A 144 -14.69 5.24 -10.11
N TYR A 145 -14.29 3.99 -9.91
CA TYR A 145 -14.20 2.96 -10.93
C TYR A 145 -14.99 1.71 -10.54
N PRO A 146 -15.41 0.88 -11.51
CA PRO A 146 -16.06 -0.40 -11.23
C PRO A 146 -15.07 -1.36 -10.51
N ARG A 147 -15.61 -2.31 -9.78
CA ARG A 147 -14.82 -3.28 -9.00
C ARG A 147 -13.75 -4.00 -9.82
N GLU A 148 -14.07 -4.31 -11.09
CA GLU A 148 -13.10 -4.96 -11.99
C GLU A 148 -11.81 -4.15 -12.18
N PHE A 149 -11.89 -2.81 -12.14
CA PHE A 149 -10.70 -1.96 -12.15
C PHE A 149 -9.79 -2.26 -10.97
N TYR A 150 -10.32 -2.30 -9.76
CA TYR A 150 -9.53 -2.53 -8.54
C TYR A 150 -8.93 -3.93 -8.50
N ASP A 151 -9.65 -4.94 -8.99
CA ASP A 151 -9.12 -6.30 -9.15
C ASP A 151 -7.92 -6.32 -10.12
N LYS A 152 -8.00 -5.59 -11.23
CA LYS A 152 -6.90 -5.44 -12.19
C LYS A 152 -5.74 -4.62 -11.61
N ALA A 153 -6.04 -3.52 -10.94
CA ALA A 153 -5.03 -2.64 -10.32
C ALA A 153 -4.24 -3.37 -9.22
N GLN A 154 -4.90 -4.13 -8.35
CA GLN A 154 -4.21 -4.96 -7.36
C GLN A 154 -3.28 -5.98 -8.00
N ARG A 155 -3.78 -6.69 -9.03
CA ARG A 155 -2.96 -7.68 -9.75
C ARG A 155 -1.80 -7.04 -10.50
N MET A 156 -1.99 -5.83 -11.05
CA MET A 156 -0.94 -5.04 -11.67
C MET A 156 0.15 -4.71 -10.65
N ILE A 157 -0.23 -4.13 -9.51
CA ILE A 157 0.72 -3.76 -8.45
C ILE A 157 1.53 -4.99 -7.99
N TRP A 158 0.88 -6.12 -7.70
CA TRP A 158 1.57 -7.34 -7.28
C TRP A 158 2.47 -7.92 -8.36
N ALA A 159 2.03 -7.92 -9.62
CA ALA A 159 2.84 -8.46 -10.72
C ALA A 159 4.07 -7.59 -10.98
N GLU A 160 3.93 -6.26 -10.99
CA GLU A 160 5.02 -5.34 -11.28
C GLU A 160 6.03 -5.25 -10.13
N THR A 161 5.56 -5.16 -8.89
CA THR A 161 6.47 -5.17 -7.73
C THR A 161 7.20 -6.50 -7.60
N GLY A 162 6.52 -7.62 -7.85
CA GLY A 162 7.13 -8.96 -7.88
C GLY A 162 8.17 -9.11 -8.99
N LEU A 163 7.86 -8.61 -10.19
CA LEU A 163 8.78 -8.62 -11.34
C LEU A 163 10.06 -7.83 -11.03
N VAL A 164 9.91 -6.58 -10.55
CA VAL A 164 11.05 -5.72 -10.21
C VAL A 164 11.89 -6.35 -9.10
N LYS A 165 11.26 -6.91 -8.07
CA LYS A 165 11.94 -7.56 -6.95
C LYS A 165 12.79 -8.76 -7.40
N LYS A 166 12.22 -9.62 -8.27
CA LYS A 166 12.97 -10.77 -8.83
C LYS A 166 14.15 -10.32 -9.69
N LEU A 167 13.95 -9.34 -10.57
CA LEU A 167 15.02 -8.78 -11.40
C LEU A 167 16.16 -8.21 -10.55
N ARG A 168 15.87 -7.48 -9.48
CA ARG A 168 16.88 -6.92 -8.57
C ARG A 168 17.67 -8.00 -7.83
N LYS A 169 17.01 -9.12 -7.50
CA LYS A 169 17.65 -10.28 -6.85
C LYS A 169 18.41 -11.18 -7.81
N GLY A 170 18.27 -10.98 -9.13
CA GLY A 170 18.84 -11.88 -10.15
C GLY A 170 18.15 -13.25 -10.20
N GLU A 171 16.88 -13.32 -9.79
CA GLU A 171 16.07 -14.55 -9.79
C GLU A 171 15.40 -14.74 -11.16
N TYR A 172 16.06 -15.44 -12.07
CA TYR A 172 15.58 -15.69 -13.44
C TYR A 172 14.93 -17.07 -13.54
N ASP A 173 13.68 -17.18 -13.07
CA ASP A 173 12.91 -18.41 -13.02
C ASP A 173 11.61 -18.33 -13.86
N LEU A 174 10.84 -19.42 -13.88
CA LEU A 174 9.55 -19.48 -14.58
C LEU A 174 8.53 -18.46 -14.04
N GLU A 175 8.61 -18.11 -12.76
CA GLU A 175 7.73 -17.12 -12.15
C GLU A 175 8.03 -15.70 -12.67
N LEU A 176 9.30 -15.35 -12.88
CA LEU A 176 9.69 -14.10 -13.53
C LEU A 176 9.04 -13.98 -14.91
N LEU A 177 9.11 -15.05 -15.73
CA LEU A 177 8.49 -15.05 -17.06
C LEU A 177 6.98 -14.87 -16.99
N LYS A 178 6.31 -15.54 -16.05
CA LYS A 178 4.87 -15.35 -15.84
C LYS A 178 4.53 -13.90 -15.44
N LEU A 179 5.31 -13.28 -14.55
CA LEU A 179 5.11 -11.91 -14.13
C LEU A 179 5.35 -10.94 -15.29
N ALA A 180 6.38 -11.15 -16.10
CA ALA A 180 6.70 -10.33 -17.27
C ALA A 180 5.56 -10.30 -18.33
N VAL A 181 4.80 -11.40 -18.45
CA VAL A 181 3.62 -11.46 -19.33
C VAL A 181 2.38 -10.87 -18.65
N LYS A 182 2.16 -11.16 -17.37
CA LYS A 182 0.95 -10.73 -16.65
C LYS A 182 0.92 -9.25 -16.34
N ALA A 183 2.05 -8.64 -15.98
CA ALA A 183 2.12 -7.25 -15.58
C ALA A 183 1.60 -6.29 -16.67
N PRO A 184 2.08 -6.32 -17.93
CA PRO A 184 1.55 -5.47 -19.00
C PRO A 184 0.07 -5.74 -19.30
N TRP A 185 -0.37 -7.00 -19.20
CA TRP A 185 -1.76 -7.36 -19.44
C TRP A 185 -2.70 -6.78 -18.38
N TYR A 186 -2.33 -6.82 -17.10
CA TYR A 186 -3.11 -6.20 -16.03
C TYR A 186 -3.11 -4.67 -16.14
N ARG A 187 -1.95 -4.07 -16.46
CA ARG A 187 -1.82 -2.64 -16.69
C ARG A 187 -2.74 -2.15 -17.81
N LEU A 188 -2.72 -2.83 -18.96
CA LEU A 188 -3.58 -2.49 -20.08
C LEU A 188 -5.07 -2.66 -19.73
N GLY A 189 -5.41 -3.70 -18.97
CA GLY A 189 -6.78 -3.95 -18.51
C GLY A 189 -7.28 -2.83 -17.58
N ALA A 190 -6.51 -2.45 -16.58
CA ALA A 190 -6.83 -1.36 -15.67
C ALA A 190 -6.96 -0.02 -16.42
N TYR A 191 -6.02 0.30 -17.30
CA TYR A 191 -6.06 1.51 -18.13
C TYR A 191 -7.33 1.62 -19.00
N ARG A 192 -7.71 0.52 -19.68
CA ARG A 192 -8.91 0.51 -20.52
C ARG A 192 -10.19 0.76 -19.74
N ILE A 193 -10.32 0.15 -18.57
CA ILE A 193 -11.48 0.34 -17.69
C ILE A 193 -11.50 1.77 -17.16
N ALA A 194 -10.37 2.31 -16.69
CA ALA A 194 -10.29 3.69 -16.21
C ALA A 194 -10.70 4.69 -17.30
N ARG A 195 -10.20 4.51 -18.52
CA ARG A 195 -10.55 5.38 -19.65
C ARG A 195 -12.03 5.32 -20.01
N SER A 196 -12.64 4.14 -19.94
CA SER A 196 -14.08 3.99 -20.25
C SER A 196 -14.97 4.61 -19.16
N ALA A 197 -14.52 4.67 -17.92
CA ALA A 197 -15.26 5.28 -16.82
C ALA A 197 -15.12 6.82 -16.78
N SER A 198 -14.15 7.39 -17.51
CA SER A 198 -13.90 8.83 -17.60
C SER A 198 -14.51 9.47 -18.85
N ALA A 199 -15.11 8.67 -19.75
CA ALA A 199 -15.80 9.10 -20.98
C ALA A 199 -17.31 9.20 -20.78
#